data_f9ee1647cc73f58d1e97dc1f7024e027
#
_entry.id   f9ee1647cc73f58d1e97dc1f7024e027
#
_cell.length_a   1.000
_cell.length_b   1.000
_cell.length_c   1.000
_cell.angle_alpha   90.00
_cell.angle_beta   90.00
_cell.angle_gamma   90.00
#
_symmetry.space_group_name_H-M   'P 1'
#
loop_
_entity.id
_entity.type
_entity.pdbx_description
1 polymer ?
#
loop_
_entity_poly.entity_id
_entity_poly.type
_entity_poly.pdbx_seq_one_letter_code
_entity_poly.pdbx_strand_id
1 'polypeptide(L)'
;MLLTIGFIMLTRLSFDSARKQYFIALVSMIFSLIIPVLINRVGFVRKLYWLFAIVGILALLVVTIAGNTSYGAKISLSIAGISIQPSEFVKILFVFFVAGMLYQDTSFQRVCVTTVIAAIHVLILVASRDLGAALLFFVTYVVMLYVATKKVLYFAGGLAAGSAASVVAYHLFSHIRVRVRAWQNPLAYIDKEGYQISQSLFAIGTGGWFGMGLYQGLPDKIPVVKQDFIFSAVSEELGGIFALCLIMVCFSCFLMFLNIAMQMKDQFYKLVALGLGTIYAFQVFLTIGGVTKFI
;
A
#
# COMPACT_ATOMS: atom_id res chain seq x y z
N MET A 1 0.20 19.36 4.78
CA MET A 1 -1.21 19.07 5.10
C MET A 1 -1.41 17.62 5.57
N LEU A 2 -1.16 16.55 4.79
CA LEU A 2 -1.38 15.16 5.22
C LEU A 2 -0.58 14.79 6.49
N LEU A 3 0.71 15.11 6.54
CA LEU A 3 1.54 14.88 7.72
C LEU A 3 1.02 15.66 8.95
N THR A 4 0.59 16.90 8.77
CA THR A 4 0.07 17.73 9.87
C THR A 4 -1.19 17.11 10.49
N ILE A 5 -2.13 16.65 9.66
CA ILE A 5 -3.35 15.97 10.13
C ILE A 5 -2.97 14.67 10.84
N GLY A 6 -2.05 13.88 10.24
CA GLY A 6 -1.54 12.67 10.85
C GLY A 6 -0.92 12.92 12.23
N PHE A 7 -0.13 13.98 12.40
CA PHE A 7 0.45 14.33 13.69
C PHE A 7 -0.60 14.78 14.72
N ILE A 8 -1.59 15.58 14.31
CA ILE A 8 -2.68 15.99 15.21
C ILE A 8 -3.41 14.75 15.75
N MET A 9 -3.81 13.83 14.86
CA MET A 9 -4.51 12.62 15.25
C MET A 9 -3.65 11.66 16.06
N LEU A 10 -2.38 11.47 15.69
CA LEU A 10 -1.47 10.64 16.47
C LEU A 10 -1.18 11.21 17.85
N THR A 11 -1.04 12.54 17.98
CA THR A 11 -0.85 13.21 19.27
C THR A 11 -2.08 13.01 20.14
N ARG A 12 -3.27 13.09 19.57
CA ARG A 12 -4.55 12.80 20.23
C ARG A 12 -4.60 11.34 20.76
N LEU A 13 -4.16 10.38 19.93
CA LEU A 13 -4.24 8.95 20.26
C LEU A 13 -3.06 8.46 21.13
N SER A 14 -1.87 9.02 20.96
CA SER A 14 -0.67 8.62 21.70
C SER A 14 0.48 9.57 21.42
N PHE A 15 0.85 10.36 22.41
CA PHE A 15 1.97 11.29 22.31
C PHE A 15 3.30 10.60 21.98
N ASP A 16 3.58 9.44 22.57
CA ASP A 16 4.80 8.69 22.28
C ASP A 16 4.88 8.18 20.85
N SER A 17 3.74 7.76 20.28
CA SER A 17 3.66 7.37 18.87
C SER A 17 3.87 8.57 17.95
N ALA A 18 3.28 9.72 18.28
CA ALA A 18 3.45 10.97 17.53
C ALA A 18 4.91 11.43 17.56
N ARG A 19 5.58 11.37 18.73
CA ARG A 19 6.99 11.73 18.88
C ARG A 19 7.90 10.84 18.01
N LYS A 20 7.70 9.51 18.05
CA LYS A 20 8.44 8.57 17.20
C LYS A 20 8.22 8.87 15.71
N GLN A 21 6.98 9.07 15.31
CA GLN A 21 6.64 9.40 13.93
C GLN A 21 7.24 10.73 13.46
N TYR A 22 7.33 11.72 14.34
CA TYR A 22 7.97 13.00 14.03
C TYR A 22 9.45 12.83 13.68
N PHE A 23 10.20 12.09 14.48
CA PHE A 23 11.61 11.80 14.18
C PHE A 23 11.78 11.00 12.88
N ILE A 24 10.93 10.00 12.66
CA ILE A 24 10.94 9.23 11.40
C ILE A 24 10.67 10.16 10.21
N ALA A 25 9.70 11.06 10.32
CA ALA A 25 9.38 12.02 9.26
C ALA A 25 10.54 12.98 8.97
N LEU A 26 11.22 13.51 9.99
CA LEU A 26 12.41 14.36 9.80
C LEU A 26 13.52 13.63 9.05
N VAL A 27 13.84 12.41 9.48
CA VAL A 27 14.86 11.58 8.83
C VAL A 27 14.44 11.29 7.37
N SER A 28 13.18 10.93 7.14
CA SER A 28 12.66 10.68 5.80
C SER A 28 12.72 11.92 4.89
N MET A 29 12.49 13.12 5.43
CA MET A 29 12.64 14.37 4.67
C MET A 29 14.08 14.57 4.22
N ILE A 30 15.07 14.33 5.08
CA ILE A 30 16.49 14.44 4.72
C ILE A 30 16.81 13.44 3.59
N PHE A 31 16.40 12.17 3.73
CA PHE A 31 16.60 11.18 2.67
C PHE A 31 15.90 11.57 1.36
N SER A 32 14.70 12.15 1.42
CA SER A 32 13.97 12.57 0.23
C SER A 32 14.69 13.67 -0.57
N LEU A 33 15.51 14.50 0.07
CA LEU A 33 16.34 15.49 -0.58
C LEU A 33 17.62 14.90 -1.20
N ILE A 34 18.15 13.83 -0.59
CA ILE A 34 19.40 13.20 -1.03
C ILE A 34 19.15 12.25 -2.23
N ILE A 35 18.04 11.51 -2.22
CA ILE A 35 17.72 10.48 -3.24
C ILE A 35 17.75 11.05 -4.68
N PRO A 36 17.13 12.19 -5.02
CA PRO A 36 17.18 12.74 -6.38
C PRO A 36 18.60 13.07 -6.85
N VAL A 37 19.44 13.57 -5.93
CA VAL A 37 20.85 13.86 -6.24
C VAL A 37 21.63 12.58 -6.54
N LEU A 38 21.41 11.53 -5.77
CA LEU A 38 22.02 10.23 -6.01
C LEU A 38 21.55 9.61 -7.33
N ILE A 39 20.26 9.61 -7.60
CA ILE A 39 19.68 9.03 -8.84
C ILE A 39 20.22 9.77 -10.08
N ASN A 40 20.31 11.09 -10.03
CA ASN A 40 20.84 11.88 -11.16
C ASN A 40 22.34 11.63 -11.42
N ARG A 41 23.14 11.36 -10.37
CA ARG A 41 24.57 11.05 -10.50
C ARG A 41 24.84 9.60 -10.87
N VAL A 42 23.96 8.70 -10.50
CA VAL A 42 24.14 7.26 -10.67
C VAL A 42 23.35 6.77 -11.89
N GLY A 43 23.81 7.13 -13.09
CA GLY A 43 23.18 6.76 -14.37
C GLY A 43 23.07 5.26 -14.63
N PHE A 44 23.70 4.41 -13.80
CA PHE A 44 23.60 2.97 -13.92
C PHE A 44 22.44 2.31 -13.15
N VAL A 45 21.66 3.08 -12.35
CA VAL A 45 20.50 2.55 -11.58
C VAL A 45 19.57 1.73 -12.46
N ARG A 46 19.32 2.19 -13.70
CA ARG A 46 18.49 1.46 -14.67
C ARG A 46 19.07 0.09 -15.11
N LYS A 47 20.37 -0.14 -14.92
CA LYS A 47 21.02 -1.40 -15.25
C LYS A 47 20.97 -2.42 -14.09
N LEU A 48 20.64 -1.97 -12.88
CA LEU A 48 20.59 -2.78 -11.67
C LEU A 48 19.25 -3.50 -11.45
N TYR A 49 18.40 -3.58 -12.47
CA TYR A 49 17.07 -4.18 -12.34
C TYR A 49 17.10 -5.63 -11.83
N TRP A 50 18.09 -6.42 -12.22
CA TRP A 50 18.28 -7.76 -11.68
C TRP A 50 18.64 -7.78 -10.20
N LEU A 51 19.49 -6.84 -9.77
CA LEU A 51 19.83 -6.68 -8.35
C LEU A 51 18.59 -6.33 -7.55
N PHE A 52 17.76 -5.41 -8.04
CA PHE A 52 16.51 -5.03 -7.37
C PHE A 52 15.53 -6.20 -7.26
N ALA A 53 15.41 -7.01 -8.31
CA ALA A 53 14.59 -8.23 -8.28
C ALA A 53 15.09 -9.24 -7.23
N ILE A 54 16.39 -9.54 -7.25
CA ILE A 54 16.99 -10.52 -6.34
C ILE A 54 16.91 -10.06 -4.88
N VAL A 55 17.30 -8.81 -4.60
CA VAL A 55 17.23 -8.24 -3.25
C VAL A 55 15.79 -8.20 -2.75
N GLY A 56 14.83 -7.83 -3.62
CA GLY A 56 13.40 -7.85 -3.29
C GLY A 56 12.91 -9.24 -2.90
N ILE A 57 13.19 -10.25 -3.73
CA ILE A 57 12.80 -11.65 -3.45
C ILE A 57 13.43 -12.15 -2.15
N LEU A 58 14.74 -11.93 -1.96
CA LEU A 58 15.43 -12.35 -0.75
C LEU A 58 14.89 -11.69 0.51
N ALA A 59 14.62 -10.39 0.46
CA ALA A 59 14.03 -9.66 1.59
C ALA A 59 12.65 -10.20 1.97
N LEU A 60 11.79 -10.51 0.99
CA LEU A 60 10.48 -11.11 1.23
C LEU A 60 10.59 -12.54 1.78
N LEU A 61 11.52 -13.35 1.26
CA LEU A 61 11.76 -14.71 1.77
C LEU A 61 12.25 -14.71 3.21
N VAL A 62 13.16 -13.81 3.57
CA VAL A 62 13.65 -13.67 4.95
C VAL A 62 12.48 -13.38 5.91
N VAL A 63 11.57 -12.48 5.54
CA VAL A 63 10.39 -12.19 6.37
C VAL A 63 9.43 -13.37 6.45
N THR A 64 9.22 -14.07 5.34
CA THR A 64 8.33 -15.25 5.33
C THR A 64 8.85 -16.35 6.27
N ILE A 65 10.17 -16.52 6.38
CA ILE A 65 10.81 -17.54 7.21
C ILE A 65 10.97 -17.06 8.66
N ALA A 66 11.58 -15.89 8.86
CA ALA A 66 12.01 -15.38 10.16
C ALA A 66 11.15 -14.24 10.72
N GLY A 67 10.08 -13.83 10.03
CA GLY A 67 9.24 -12.70 10.42
C GLY A 67 8.36 -12.99 11.62
N ASN A 68 8.08 -11.93 12.39
CA ASN A 68 7.13 -11.94 13.48
C ASN A 68 5.71 -11.99 12.94
N THR A 69 4.87 -12.82 13.57
CA THR A 69 3.46 -12.92 13.21
C THR A 69 2.70 -11.74 13.80
N SER A 70 2.14 -10.89 12.95
CA SER A 70 1.25 -9.80 13.35
C SER A 70 -0.12 -10.01 12.68
N TYR A 71 -1.19 -10.07 13.48
CA TYR A 71 -2.56 -10.30 13.00
C TYR A 71 -2.71 -11.52 12.05
N GLY A 72 -1.91 -12.58 12.30
CA GLY A 72 -1.97 -13.83 11.52
C GLY A 72 -1.16 -13.84 10.24
N ALA A 73 -0.44 -12.74 9.92
CA ALA A 73 0.48 -12.65 8.80
C ALA A 73 1.93 -12.44 9.29
N LYS A 74 2.91 -13.03 8.61
CA LYS A 74 4.33 -12.79 8.87
C LYS A 74 4.80 -11.60 8.03
N ILE A 75 4.78 -10.41 8.62
CA ILE A 75 4.97 -9.16 7.85
C ILE A 75 6.12 -8.30 8.33
N SER A 76 6.59 -8.49 9.57
CA SER A 76 7.59 -7.60 10.16
C SER A 76 8.77 -8.34 10.76
N LEU A 77 9.91 -7.65 10.79
CA LEU A 77 11.11 -8.04 11.52
C LEU A 77 11.31 -7.05 12.67
N SER A 78 11.52 -7.55 13.88
CA SER A 78 11.88 -6.71 15.02
C SER A 78 13.39 -6.67 15.15
N ILE A 79 14.00 -5.50 14.89
CA ILE A 79 15.42 -5.27 15.01
C ILE A 79 15.63 -4.16 16.05
N ALA A 80 16.31 -4.47 17.16
CA ALA A 80 16.58 -3.51 18.25
C ALA A 80 15.33 -2.78 18.77
N GLY A 81 14.18 -3.48 18.86
CA GLY A 81 12.92 -2.89 19.34
C GLY A 81 12.15 -2.05 18.31
N ILE A 82 12.65 -1.93 17.08
CA ILE A 82 11.97 -1.28 15.97
C ILE A 82 11.38 -2.36 15.06
N SER A 83 10.07 -2.30 14.81
CA SER A 83 9.41 -3.17 13.85
C SER A 83 9.55 -2.57 12.45
N ILE A 84 10.23 -3.30 11.57
CA ILE A 84 10.43 -2.93 10.17
C ILE A 84 9.64 -3.92 9.31
N GLN A 85 8.88 -3.39 8.35
CA GLN A 85 8.15 -4.20 7.36
C GLN A 85 8.90 -4.12 6.01
N PRO A 86 9.67 -5.16 5.64
CA PRO A 86 10.48 -5.11 4.42
C PRO A 86 9.67 -4.96 3.13
N SER A 87 8.43 -5.43 3.07
CA SER A 87 7.57 -5.22 1.89
C SER A 87 7.39 -3.74 1.53
N GLU A 88 7.47 -2.81 2.51
CA GLU A 88 7.41 -1.37 2.26
C GLU A 88 8.60 -0.87 1.43
N PHE A 89 9.80 -1.40 1.66
CA PHE A 89 11.00 -1.08 0.87
C PHE A 89 11.01 -1.84 -0.45
N VAL A 90 10.59 -3.10 -0.43
CA VAL A 90 10.56 -3.94 -1.64
C VAL A 90 9.61 -3.40 -2.69
N LYS A 91 8.51 -2.72 -2.31
CA LYS A 91 7.63 -2.02 -3.26
C LYS A 91 8.41 -1.07 -4.18
N ILE A 92 9.34 -0.31 -3.61
CA ILE A 92 10.16 0.64 -4.36
C ILE A 92 11.12 -0.12 -5.30
N LEU A 93 11.83 -1.11 -4.76
CA LEU A 93 12.73 -1.96 -5.56
C LEU A 93 11.99 -2.65 -6.71
N PHE A 94 10.78 -3.12 -6.45
CA PHE A 94 9.92 -3.76 -7.44
C PHE A 94 9.56 -2.81 -8.61
N VAL A 95 9.22 -1.56 -8.32
CA VAL A 95 8.97 -0.55 -9.36
C VAL A 95 10.23 -0.32 -10.21
N PHE A 96 11.40 -0.19 -9.58
CA PHE A 96 12.66 -0.03 -10.30
C PHE A 96 13.01 -1.26 -11.14
N PHE A 97 12.75 -2.46 -10.63
CA PHE A 97 12.90 -3.71 -11.37
C PHE A 97 12.01 -3.74 -12.62
N VAL A 98 10.70 -3.53 -12.46
CA VAL A 98 9.75 -3.57 -13.58
C VAL A 98 10.06 -2.48 -14.61
N ALA A 99 10.36 -1.26 -14.15
CA ALA A 99 10.76 -0.17 -15.02
C ALA A 99 12.05 -0.51 -15.80
N GLY A 100 13.07 -1.05 -15.13
CA GLY A 100 14.33 -1.44 -15.76
C GLY A 100 14.20 -2.58 -16.77
N MET A 101 13.24 -3.48 -16.57
CA MET A 101 12.96 -4.56 -17.52
C MET A 101 12.23 -4.06 -18.78
N LEU A 102 11.30 -3.11 -18.64
CA LEU A 102 10.32 -2.77 -19.69
C LEU A 102 10.60 -1.42 -20.40
N TYR A 103 11.58 -0.61 -19.96
CA TYR A 103 11.77 0.73 -20.53
C TYR A 103 12.34 0.76 -21.96
N GLN A 104 13.14 -0.25 -22.36
CA GLN A 104 13.76 -0.33 -23.67
C GLN A 104 13.16 -1.41 -24.57
N ASP A 105 12.76 -2.53 -23.97
CA ASP A 105 12.31 -3.70 -24.70
C ASP A 105 11.02 -4.26 -24.08
N THR A 106 9.98 -4.32 -24.90
CA THR A 106 8.68 -4.88 -24.57
C THR A 106 8.36 -6.10 -25.42
N SER A 107 9.41 -6.83 -25.90
CA SER A 107 9.26 -8.10 -26.59
C SER A 107 8.49 -9.10 -25.72
N PHE A 108 7.85 -10.06 -26.36
CA PHE A 108 7.06 -11.07 -25.66
C PHE A 108 7.92 -11.85 -24.64
N GLN A 109 9.14 -12.19 -25.02
CA GLN A 109 10.07 -12.89 -24.13
C GLN A 109 10.41 -12.06 -22.89
N ARG A 110 10.67 -10.75 -23.07
CA ARG A 110 10.97 -9.84 -21.97
C ARG A 110 9.78 -9.67 -21.03
N VAL A 111 8.59 -9.54 -21.59
CA VAL A 111 7.33 -9.48 -20.82
C VAL A 111 7.13 -10.77 -20.02
N CYS A 112 7.32 -11.95 -20.62
CA CYS A 112 7.18 -13.22 -19.92
C CYS A 112 8.15 -13.35 -18.73
N VAL A 113 9.43 -13.02 -18.92
CA VAL A 113 10.42 -13.06 -17.84
C VAL A 113 10.04 -12.12 -16.72
N THR A 114 9.65 -10.88 -17.04
CA THR A 114 9.22 -9.87 -16.04
C THR A 114 7.98 -10.36 -15.30
N THR A 115 7.01 -10.96 -16.01
CA THR A 115 5.78 -11.51 -15.40
C THR A 115 6.11 -12.63 -14.41
N VAL A 116 6.99 -13.55 -14.78
CA VAL A 116 7.37 -14.67 -13.90
C VAL A 116 8.01 -14.15 -12.62
N ILE A 117 8.94 -13.20 -12.72
CA ILE A 117 9.63 -12.64 -11.55
C ILE A 117 8.65 -11.82 -10.70
N ALA A 118 7.76 -11.03 -11.31
CA ALA A 118 6.71 -10.32 -10.61
C ALA A 118 5.75 -11.28 -9.89
N ALA A 119 5.36 -12.38 -10.54
CA ALA A 119 4.53 -13.42 -9.94
C ALA A 119 5.22 -14.08 -8.73
N ILE A 120 6.53 -14.30 -8.77
CA ILE A 120 7.30 -14.83 -7.62
C ILE A 120 7.17 -13.89 -6.42
N HIS A 121 7.33 -12.56 -6.59
CA HIS A 121 7.13 -11.59 -5.50
C HIS A 121 5.72 -11.70 -4.91
N VAL A 122 4.70 -11.72 -5.78
CA VAL A 122 3.29 -11.82 -5.34
C VAL A 122 3.04 -13.14 -4.60
N LEU A 123 3.54 -14.27 -5.10
CA LEU A 123 3.35 -15.58 -4.47
C LEU A 123 4.02 -15.69 -3.10
N ILE A 124 5.20 -15.09 -2.91
CA ILE A 124 5.86 -15.04 -1.59
C ILE A 124 4.98 -14.24 -0.60
N LEU A 125 4.43 -13.11 -1.03
CA LEU A 125 3.52 -12.30 -0.20
C LEU A 125 2.23 -13.05 0.14
N VAL A 126 1.66 -13.80 -0.81
CA VAL A 126 0.50 -14.68 -0.55
C VAL A 126 0.85 -15.78 0.46
N ALA A 127 2.03 -16.38 0.33
CA ALA A 127 2.53 -17.39 1.28
C ALA A 127 2.73 -16.82 2.69
N SER A 128 3.15 -15.56 2.81
CA SER A 128 3.27 -14.82 4.09
C SER A 128 1.90 -14.38 4.65
N ARG A 129 0.81 -14.60 3.91
CA ARG A 129 -0.56 -14.12 4.19
C ARG A 129 -0.71 -12.60 4.15
N ASP A 130 0.22 -11.90 3.53
CA ASP A 130 0.14 -10.45 3.28
C ASP A 130 -0.58 -10.18 1.94
N LEU A 131 -1.90 -10.38 1.96
CA LEU A 131 -2.73 -10.25 0.76
C LEU A 131 -2.85 -8.81 0.28
N GLY A 132 -2.78 -7.83 1.21
CA GLY A 132 -2.82 -6.41 0.86
C GLY A 132 -1.61 -6.01 0.03
N ALA A 133 -0.40 -6.37 0.50
CA ALA A 133 0.81 -6.13 -0.27
C ALA A 133 0.82 -6.93 -1.58
N ALA A 134 0.38 -8.21 -1.57
CA ALA A 134 0.31 -9.03 -2.78
C ALA A 134 -0.56 -8.38 -3.86
N LEU A 135 -1.74 -7.89 -3.49
CA LEU A 135 -2.64 -7.19 -4.40
C LEU A 135 -2.04 -5.89 -4.92
N LEU A 136 -1.36 -5.15 -4.06
CA LEU A 136 -0.68 -3.90 -4.42
C LEU A 136 0.44 -4.13 -5.44
N PHE A 137 1.29 -5.15 -5.25
CA PHE A 137 2.33 -5.53 -6.21
C PHE A 137 1.73 -5.96 -7.54
N PHE A 138 0.68 -6.77 -7.49
CA PHE A 138 -0.03 -7.25 -8.67
C PHE A 138 -0.61 -6.10 -9.50
N VAL A 139 -1.38 -5.20 -8.88
CA VAL A 139 -1.98 -4.05 -9.57
C VAL A 139 -0.91 -3.12 -10.15
N THR A 140 0.14 -2.84 -9.36
CA THR A 140 1.28 -2.02 -9.82
C THR A 140 1.93 -2.64 -11.06
N TYR A 141 2.17 -3.95 -11.06
CA TYR A 141 2.72 -4.66 -12.21
C TYR A 141 1.83 -4.54 -13.46
N VAL A 142 0.53 -4.83 -13.31
CA VAL A 142 -0.42 -4.81 -14.44
C VAL A 142 -0.52 -3.41 -15.05
N VAL A 143 -0.58 -2.36 -14.22
CA VAL A 143 -0.62 -0.97 -14.69
C VAL A 143 0.69 -0.60 -15.40
N MET A 144 1.84 -0.90 -14.82
CA MET A 144 3.15 -0.61 -15.43
C MET A 144 3.33 -1.37 -16.75
N LEU A 145 2.93 -2.64 -16.81
CA LEU A 145 2.98 -3.46 -18.02
C LEU A 145 2.10 -2.86 -19.13
N TYR A 146 0.88 -2.45 -18.80
CA TYR A 146 -0.02 -1.81 -19.75
C TYR A 146 0.59 -0.52 -20.32
N VAL A 147 1.11 0.35 -19.47
CA VAL A 147 1.68 1.63 -19.91
C VAL A 147 2.96 1.44 -20.72
N ALA A 148 3.79 0.44 -20.37
CA ALA A 148 5.01 0.13 -21.11
C ALA A 148 4.70 -0.44 -22.51
N THR A 149 3.73 -1.36 -22.60
CA THR A 149 3.42 -2.08 -23.85
C THR A 149 2.36 -1.40 -24.70
N LYS A 150 1.51 -0.57 -24.09
CA LYS A 150 0.31 0.04 -24.71
C LYS A 150 -0.69 -0.98 -25.26
N LYS A 151 -0.61 -2.25 -24.87
CA LYS A 151 -1.47 -3.34 -25.31
C LYS A 151 -2.55 -3.63 -24.27
N VAL A 152 -3.80 -3.29 -24.58
CA VAL A 152 -4.97 -3.55 -23.71
C VAL A 152 -5.11 -5.04 -23.36
N LEU A 153 -4.67 -5.93 -24.25
CA LEU A 153 -4.75 -7.37 -24.04
C LEU A 153 -3.97 -7.81 -22.78
N TYR A 154 -2.80 -7.22 -22.49
CA TYR A 154 -2.05 -7.53 -21.27
C TYR A 154 -2.76 -7.04 -20.01
N PHE A 155 -3.43 -5.88 -20.10
CA PHE A 155 -4.22 -5.37 -18.99
C PHE A 155 -5.44 -6.26 -18.72
N ALA A 156 -6.20 -6.61 -19.77
CA ALA A 156 -7.36 -7.50 -19.66
C ALA A 156 -6.96 -8.90 -19.20
N GLY A 157 -5.85 -9.45 -19.71
CA GLY A 157 -5.28 -10.72 -19.28
C GLY A 157 -4.84 -10.69 -17.80
N GLY A 158 -4.23 -9.58 -17.37
CA GLY A 158 -3.89 -9.37 -15.95
C GLY A 158 -5.14 -9.38 -15.08
N LEU A 159 -6.18 -8.61 -15.42
CA LEU A 159 -7.43 -8.59 -14.67
C LEU A 159 -8.09 -9.98 -14.61
N ALA A 160 -8.13 -10.70 -15.72
CA ALA A 160 -8.68 -12.05 -15.76
C ALA A 160 -7.89 -13.02 -14.87
N ALA A 161 -6.55 -12.96 -14.94
CA ALA A 161 -5.67 -13.77 -14.09
C ALA A 161 -5.85 -13.44 -12.60
N GLY A 162 -5.93 -12.14 -12.25
CA GLY A 162 -6.18 -11.70 -10.88
C GLY A 162 -7.53 -12.15 -10.34
N SER A 163 -8.57 -12.05 -11.15
CA SER A 163 -9.92 -12.53 -10.78
C SER A 163 -9.92 -14.05 -10.55
N ALA A 164 -9.30 -14.82 -11.45
CA ALA A 164 -9.16 -16.27 -11.29
C ALA A 164 -8.35 -16.62 -10.04
N ALA A 165 -7.22 -15.94 -9.80
CA ALA A 165 -6.40 -16.13 -8.61
C ALA A 165 -7.16 -15.81 -7.31
N SER A 166 -8.01 -14.77 -7.31
CA SER A 166 -8.84 -14.40 -6.16
C SER A 166 -9.88 -15.48 -5.83
N VAL A 167 -10.53 -16.07 -6.86
CA VAL A 167 -11.47 -17.19 -6.69
C VAL A 167 -10.74 -18.41 -6.13
N VAL A 168 -9.58 -18.77 -6.69
CA VAL A 168 -8.77 -19.90 -6.20
C VAL A 168 -8.34 -19.64 -4.75
N ALA A 169 -7.86 -18.43 -4.43
CA ALA A 169 -7.45 -18.06 -3.08
C ALA A 169 -8.61 -18.14 -2.08
N TYR A 170 -9.82 -17.73 -2.45
CA TYR A 170 -11.02 -17.87 -1.62
C TYR A 170 -11.31 -19.33 -1.25
N HIS A 171 -11.17 -20.27 -2.19
CA HIS A 171 -11.40 -21.69 -1.93
C HIS A 171 -10.27 -22.34 -1.13
N LEU A 172 -9.03 -21.98 -1.38
CA LEU A 172 -7.86 -22.59 -0.74
C LEU A 172 -7.61 -22.08 0.69
N PHE A 173 -7.81 -20.78 0.95
CA PHE A 173 -7.39 -20.18 2.20
C PHE A 173 -8.57 -19.83 3.13
N SER A 174 -8.64 -20.47 4.29
CA SER A 174 -9.68 -20.23 5.29
C SER A 174 -9.72 -18.80 5.81
N HIS A 175 -8.55 -18.16 6.00
CA HIS A 175 -8.46 -16.78 6.48
C HIS A 175 -9.05 -15.75 5.48
N ILE A 176 -9.04 -16.04 4.17
CA ILE A 176 -9.69 -15.20 3.16
C ILE A 176 -11.21 -15.30 3.31
N ARG A 177 -11.75 -16.53 3.47
CA ARG A 177 -13.18 -16.74 3.70
C ARG A 177 -13.68 -16.02 4.95
N VAL A 178 -12.88 -16.02 6.02
CA VAL A 178 -13.20 -15.30 7.26
C VAL A 178 -13.28 -13.79 7.00
N ARG A 179 -12.30 -13.20 6.30
CA ARG A 179 -12.31 -11.77 5.94
C ARG A 179 -13.49 -11.42 5.05
N VAL A 180 -13.81 -12.24 4.04
CA VAL A 180 -14.98 -12.01 3.16
C VAL A 180 -16.28 -12.04 3.94
N ARG A 181 -16.45 -12.98 4.88
CA ARG A 181 -17.64 -13.02 5.75
C ARG A 181 -17.75 -11.79 6.64
N ALA A 182 -16.66 -11.38 7.28
CA ALA A 182 -16.61 -10.18 8.10
C ALA A 182 -16.91 -8.91 7.27
N TRP A 183 -16.45 -8.86 6.04
CA TRP A 183 -16.77 -7.76 5.12
C TRP A 183 -18.22 -7.75 4.68
N GLN A 184 -18.80 -8.91 4.32
CA GLN A 184 -20.21 -9.00 3.91
C GLN A 184 -21.17 -8.58 5.01
N ASN A 185 -21.02 -9.11 6.23
CA ASN A 185 -21.91 -8.88 7.36
C ASN A 185 -21.13 -8.59 8.67
N PRO A 186 -20.45 -7.41 8.78
CA PRO A 186 -19.61 -7.13 9.94
C PRO A 186 -20.39 -7.11 11.25
N LEU A 187 -21.66 -6.66 11.24
CA LEU A 187 -22.49 -6.62 12.44
C LEU A 187 -22.92 -8.00 12.93
N ALA A 188 -23.08 -8.98 12.05
CA ALA A 188 -23.36 -10.35 12.43
C ALA A 188 -22.17 -11.05 13.12
N TYR A 189 -20.97 -10.55 12.90
CA TYR A 189 -19.72 -11.06 13.47
C TYR A 189 -19.02 -10.05 14.36
N ILE A 190 -19.80 -9.13 14.98
CA ILE A 190 -19.27 -7.99 15.74
C ILE A 190 -18.41 -8.43 16.94
N ASP A 191 -18.72 -9.55 17.57
CA ASP A 191 -17.96 -10.07 18.72
C ASP A 191 -16.66 -10.82 18.31
N LYS A 192 -16.38 -10.92 17.02
CA LYS A 192 -15.26 -11.67 16.45
C LYS A 192 -14.54 -10.85 15.35
N GLU A 193 -14.44 -11.43 14.15
CA GLU A 193 -13.70 -10.88 13.02
C GLU A 193 -14.32 -9.63 12.41
N GLY A 194 -15.60 -9.33 12.67
CA GLY A 194 -16.30 -8.13 12.23
C GLY A 194 -16.09 -6.91 13.14
N TYR A 195 -15.48 -7.09 14.32
CA TYR A 195 -15.36 -6.03 15.33
C TYR A 195 -14.68 -4.76 14.81
N GLN A 196 -13.52 -4.92 14.14
CA GLN A 196 -12.76 -3.78 13.63
C GLN A 196 -13.56 -2.93 12.64
N ILE A 197 -14.20 -3.58 11.65
CA ILE A 197 -14.98 -2.89 10.62
C ILE A 197 -16.23 -2.26 11.25
N SER A 198 -16.89 -2.94 12.19
CA SER A 198 -18.07 -2.42 12.87
C SER A 198 -17.75 -1.17 13.68
N GLN A 199 -16.66 -1.18 14.47
CA GLN A 199 -16.22 -0.01 15.23
C GLN A 199 -15.84 1.16 14.32
N SER A 200 -15.20 0.87 13.19
CA SER A 200 -14.89 1.87 12.17
C SER A 200 -16.16 2.54 11.60
N LEU A 201 -17.15 1.73 11.23
CA LEU A 201 -18.42 2.24 10.71
C LEU A 201 -19.21 3.05 11.75
N PHE A 202 -19.18 2.63 13.02
CA PHE A 202 -19.79 3.39 14.10
C PHE A 202 -19.12 4.75 14.29
N ALA A 203 -17.78 4.78 14.31
CA ALA A 203 -17.04 6.03 14.42
C ALA A 203 -17.33 6.99 13.26
N ILE A 204 -17.33 6.49 12.01
CA ILE A 204 -17.70 7.31 10.84
C ILE A 204 -19.15 7.81 10.95
N GLY A 205 -20.06 6.93 11.40
CA GLY A 205 -21.48 7.29 11.57
C GLY A 205 -21.72 8.33 12.67
N THR A 206 -21.07 8.19 13.82
CA THR A 206 -21.20 9.13 14.95
C THR A 206 -20.60 10.50 14.64
N GLY A 207 -19.54 10.56 13.84
CA GLY A 207 -18.96 11.83 13.40
C GLY A 207 -19.89 12.66 12.51
N GLY A 208 -20.80 12.03 11.77
CA GLY A 208 -21.71 12.74 10.87
C GLY A 208 -20.97 13.63 9.87
N TRP A 209 -21.59 14.75 9.45
CA TRP A 209 -21.00 15.67 8.49
C TRP A 209 -19.92 16.58 9.08
N PHE A 210 -20.11 17.05 10.32
CA PHE A 210 -19.28 18.10 10.94
C PHE A 210 -18.31 17.58 12.01
N GLY A 211 -18.40 16.29 12.37
CA GLY A 211 -17.59 15.70 13.42
C GLY A 211 -18.13 15.98 14.84
N MET A 212 -17.66 15.16 15.78
CA MET A 212 -17.98 15.38 17.19
C MET A 212 -17.14 16.50 17.84
N GLY A 213 -16.07 16.90 17.19
CA GLY A 213 -15.04 17.78 17.74
C GLY A 213 -13.80 17.02 18.23
N LEU A 214 -12.65 17.67 18.14
CA LEU A 214 -11.39 17.09 18.59
C LEU A 214 -11.46 16.78 20.09
N TYR A 215 -11.03 15.57 20.49
CA TYR A 215 -11.12 15.02 21.85
C TYR A 215 -12.55 14.68 22.34
N GLN A 216 -13.58 14.79 21.51
CA GLN A 216 -14.95 14.45 21.89
C GLN A 216 -15.38 13.05 21.43
N GLY A 217 -14.65 12.47 20.47
CA GLY A 217 -14.85 11.09 20.00
C GLY A 217 -14.24 10.04 20.94
N LEU A 218 -14.47 8.78 20.62
CA LEU A 218 -13.92 7.62 21.32
C LEU A 218 -13.08 6.72 20.38
N PRO A 219 -12.14 7.28 19.61
CA PRO A 219 -11.39 6.54 18.61
C PRO A 219 -10.54 5.40 19.21
N ASP A 220 -10.21 5.46 20.50
CA ASP A 220 -9.45 4.39 21.19
C ASP A 220 -10.19 3.05 21.23
N LYS A 221 -11.53 3.05 21.00
CA LYS A 221 -12.31 1.80 20.87
C LYS A 221 -12.11 1.10 19.53
N ILE A 222 -11.57 1.79 18.53
CA ILE A 222 -11.28 1.22 17.22
C ILE A 222 -9.94 0.46 17.30
N PRO A 223 -9.91 -0.86 17.08
CA PRO A 223 -8.66 -1.60 17.07
C PRO A 223 -7.72 -1.05 15.98
N VAL A 224 -6.41 -0.99 16.28
CA VAL A 224 -5.37 -0.54 15.33
C VAL A 224 -5.60 0.88 14.77
N VAL A 225 -6.33 1.72 15.50
CA VAL A 225 -6.67 3.10 15.09
C VAL A 225 -5.44 3.95 14.76
N LYS A 226 -4.30 3.69 15.42
CA LYS A 226 -3.04 4.44 15.19
C LYS A 226 -2.36 4.10 13.84
N GLN A 227 -2.88 3.14 13.10
CA GLN A 227 -2.36 2.64 11.83
C GLN A 227 -3.44 2.70 10.75
N ASP A 228 -4.01 1.53 10.42
CA ASP A 228 -4.91 1.36 9.28
C ASP A 228 -6.25 2.07 9.45
N PHE A 229 -6.74 2.22 10.69
CA PHE A 229 -8.04 2.81 10.99
C PHE A 229 -8.01 4.29 11.41
N ILE A 230 -6.90 4.99 11.19
CA ILE A 230 -6.77 6.42 11.53
C ILE A 230 -7.81 7.30 10.79
N PHE A 231 -8.19 6.91 9.57
CA PHE A 231 -9.20 7.61 8.79
C PHE A 231 -10.58 7.61 9.49
N SER A 232 -10.93 6.54 10.20
CA SER A 232 -12.17 6.45 10.97
C SER A 232 -12.16 7.42 12.14
N ALA A 233 -11.02 7.56 12.84
CA ALA A 233 -10.86 8.56 13.90
C ALA A 233 -10.95 10.00 13.38
N VAL A 234 -10.37 10.26 12.19
CA VAL A 234 -10.50 11.55 11.48
C VAL A 234 -11.98 11.84 11.18
N SER A 235 -12.70 10.84 10.66
CA SER A 235 -14.13 10.99 10.33
C SER A 235 -15.00 11.20 11.55
N GLU A 236 -14.69 10.56 12.68
CA GLU A 236 -15.42 10.70 13.94
C GLU A 236 -15.25 12.10 14.54
N GLU A 237 -14.01 12.58 14.67
CA GLU A 237 -13.74 13.84 15.36
C GLU A 237 -13.86 15.07 14.45
N LEU A 238 -13.45 14.97 13.17
CA LEU A 238 -13.44 16.11 12.23
C LEU A 238 -14.58 16.08 11.20
N GLY A 239 -15.32 14.99 11.12
CA GLY A 239 -16.52 14.84 10.31
C GLY A 239 -16.30 14.40 8.87
N GLY A 240 -17.40 14.02 8.22
CA GLY A 240 -17.42 13.48 6.86
C GLY A 240 -16.96 14.48 5.80
N ILE A 241 -17.29 15.77 5.95
CA ILE A 241 -16.81 16.80 5.02
C ILE A 241 -15.30 16.88 5.04
N PHE A 242 -14.69 16.91 6.22
CA PHE A 242 -13.23 16.93 6.36
C PHE A 242 -12.59 15.66 5.79
N ALA A 243 -13.17 14.49 6.07
CA ALA A 243 -12.73 13.22 5.54
C ALA A 243 -12.77 13.19 3.99
N LEU A 244 -13.84 13.74 3.37
CA LEU A 244 -13.92 13.89 1.91
C LEU A 244 -12.84 14.85 1.37
N CYS A 245 -12.60 15.98 2.02
CA CYS A 245 -11.49 16.87 1.65
C CYS A 245 -10.14 16.16 1.73
N LEU A 246 -9.93 15.31 2.73
CA LEU A 246 -8.70 14.52 2.85
C LEU A 246 -8.53 13.55 1.68
N ILE A 247 -9.60 12.86 1.26
CA ILE A 247 -9.62 12.00 0.08
C ILE A 247 -9.26 12.82 -1.17
N MET A 248 -9.84 14.00 -1.34
CA MET A 248 -9.55 14.87 -2.48
C MET A 248 -8.09 15.32 -2.52
N VAL A 249 -7.48 15.59 -1.37
CA VAL A 249 -6.03 15.88 -1.28
C VAL A 249 -5.20 14.68 -1.68
N CYS A 250 -5.53 13.47 -1.20
CA CYS A 250 -4.85 12.25 -1.61
C CYS A 250 -4.96 12.00 -3.13
N PHE A 251 -6.15 12.23 -3.69
CA PHE A 251 -6.37 12.13 -5.12
C PHE A 251 -5.58 13.18 -5.92
N SER A 252 -5.49 14.42 -5.44
CA SER A 252 -4.68 15.48 -6.03
C SER A 252 -3.20 15.10 -6.05
N CYS A 253 -2.67 14.49 -4.98
CA CYS A 253 -1.30 13.97 -4.97
C CYS A 253 -1.10 12.89 -6.06
N PHE A 254 -2.05 11.99 -6.24
CA PHE A 254 -1.97 11.01 -7.33
C PHE A 254 -1.96 11.66 -8.71
N LEU A 255 -2.82 12.65 -8.95
CA LEU A 255 -2.80 13.42 -10.21
C LEU A 255 -1.46 14.12 -10.45
N MET A 256 -0.78 14.59 -9.39
CA MET A 256 0.58 15.13 -9.50
C MET A 256 1.58 14.06 -9.98
N PHE A 257 1.53 12.83 -9.45
CA PHE A 257 2.38 11.73 -9.94
C PHE A 257 2.15 11.46 -11.43
N LEU A 258 0.88 11.42 -11.85
CA LEU A 258 0.54 11.22 -13.27
C LEU A 258 1.06 12.36 -14.15
N ASN A 259 0.88 13.61 -13.71
CA ASN A 259 1.37 14.78 -14.44
C ASN A 259 2.88 14.75 -14.60
N ILE A 260 3.63 14.46 -13.52
CA ILE A 260 5.07 14.28 -13.55
C ILE A 260 5.46 13.17 -14.54
N ALA A 261 4.80 12.01 -14.45
CA ALA A 261 5.07 10.88 -15.34
C ALA A 261 4.83 11.25 -16.82
N MET A 262 3.78 12.03 -17.12
CA MET A 262 3.51 12.48 -18.50
C MET A 262 4.54 13.47 -19.04
N GLN A 263 5.14 14.30 -18.20
CA GLN A 263 6.16 15.28 -18.57
C GLN A 263 7.56 14.66 -18.74
N MET A 264 7.79 13.46 -18.22
CA MET A 264 9.08 12.78 -18.31
C MET A 264 9.38 12.34 -19.75
N LYS A 265 10.54 12.75 -20.29
CA LYS A 265 11.04 12.33 -21.60
C LYS A 265 11.67 10.94 -21.56
N ASP A 266 12.36 10.60 -20.48
CA ASP A 266 13.00 9.28 -20.29
C ASP A 266 11.96 8.25 -19.86
N GLN A 267 11.81 7.19 -20.66
CA GLN A 267 10.82 6.15 -20.46
C GLN A 267 11.02 5.38 -19.14
N PHE A 268 12.26 5.22 -18.67
CA PHE A 268 12.54 4.57 -17.40
C PHE A 268 11.97 5.38 -16.23
N TYR A 269 12.29 6.67 -16.13
CA TYR A 269 11.78 7.53 -15.06
C TYR A 269 10.28 7.75 -15.16
N LYS A 270 9.73 7.77 -16.38
CA LYS A 270 8.28 7.79 -16.61
C LYS A 270 7.59 6.59 -15.97
N LEU A 271 8.12 5.37 -16.20
CA LEU A 271 7.58 4.14 -15.61
C LEU A 271 7.77 4.12 -14.08
N VAL A 272 8.90 4.62 -13.58
CA VAL A 272 9.15 4.73 -12.13
C VAL A 272 8.12 5.67 -11.48
N ALA A 273 7.93 6.86 -12.02
CA ALA A 273 6.96 7.84 -11.49
C ALA A 273 5.54 7.28 -11.50
N LEU A 274 5.15 6.62 -12.61
CA LEU A 274 3.85 5.96 -12.71
C LEU A 274 3.69 4.82 -11.71
N GLY A 275 4.71 3.96 -11.57
CA GLY A 275 4.68 2.83 -10.64
C GLY A 275 4.53 3.29 -9.19
N LEU A 276 5.32 4.29 -8.78
CA LEU A 276 5.22 4.88 -7.44
C LEU A 276 3.87 5.57 -7.22
N GLY A 277 3.36 6.29 -8.22
CA GLY A 277 2.03 6.90 -8.17
C GLY A 277 0.91 5.85 -8.05
N THR A 278 1.04 4.72 -8.75
CA THR A 278 0.08 3.60 -8.66
C THR A 278 0.10 2.97 -7.27
N ILE A 279 1.30 2.72 -6.71
CA ILE A 279 1.44 2.22 -5.32
C ILE A 279 0.74 3.17 -4.35
N TYR A 280 1.04 4.47 -4.44
CA TYR A 280 0.43 5.47 -3.57
C TYR A 280 -1.09 5.47 -3.66
N ALA A 281 -1.64 5.59 -4.88
CA ALA A 281 -3.08 5.67 -5.09
C ALA A 281 -3.80 4.40 -4.63
N PHE A 282 -3.24 3.23 -4.95
CA PHE A 282 -3.86 1.96 -4.60
C PHE A 282 -3.75 1.67 -3.09
N GLN A 283 -2.67 2.09 -2.43
CA GLN A 283 -2.54 1.98 -0.97
C GLN A 283 -3.56 2.88 -0.25
N VAL A 284 -3.75 4.12 -0.71
CA VAL A 284 -4.81 5.01 -0.20
C VAL A 284 -6.19 4.37 -0.40
N PHE A 285 -6.45 3.83 -1.60
CA PHE A 285 -7.70 3.14 -1.91
C PHE A 285 -7.94 1.93 -0.99
N LEU A 286 -6.94 1.08 -0.77
CA LEU A 286 -7.05 -0.08 0.14
C LEU A 286 -7.33 0.36 1.59
N THR A 287 -6.63 1.38 2.08
CA THR A 287 -6.80 1.86 3.45
C THR A 287 -8.19 2.46 3.65
N ILE A 288 -8.59 3.40 2.81
CA ILE A 288 -9.91 4.05 2.93
C ILE A 288 -11.04 3.07 2.63
N GLY A 289 -10.90 2.27 1.58
CA GLY A 289 -11.88 1.26 1.19
C GLY A 289 -12.11 0.20 2.26
N GLY A 290 -11.04 -0.25 2.91
CA GLY A 290 -11.12 -1.21 4.02
C GLY A 290 -11.87 -0.67 5.23
N VAL A 291 -11.59 0.57 5.66
CA VAL A 291 -12.23 1.17 6.85
C VAL A 291 -13.67 1.62 6.59
N THR A 292 -14.03 1.92 5.34
CA THR A 292 -15.39 2.30 4.94
C THR A 292 -16.25 1.12 4.48
N LYS A 293 -15.73 -0.10 4.55
CA LYS A 293 -16.39 -1.32 4.02
C LYS A 293 -16.66 -1.26 2.50
N PHE A 294 -15.91 -0.48 1.77
CA PHE A 294 -16.04 -0.41 0.32
C PHE A 294 -15.38 -1.63 -0.37
N ILE A 295 -14.32 -2.15 0.23
CA ILE A 295 -13.58 -3.32 -0.23
C ILE A 295 -13.33 -4.29 0.92
#